data_3638dabaf37e4eef72d65cb1fc9be700
#
_entry.id   3638dabaf37e4eef72d65cb1fc9be700
#
_cell.length_a   1.000
_cell.length_b   1.000
_cell.length_c   1.000
_cell.angle_alpha   90.00
_cell.angle_beta   90.00
_cell.angle_gamma   90.00
#
_symmetry.space_group_name_H-M   'P 1'
#
loop_
_entity.id
_entity.type
_entity.pdbx_description
1 polymer ?
#
loop_
_entity_poly.entity_id
_entity_poly.type
_entity_poly.pdbx_seq_one_letter_code
_entity_poly.pdbx_strand_id
1 'polypeptide(L)'
;EASKIIENSQRDVNIAFMNELAKIFNAMGIDTNDVIEAASSKWNFIKLKPGLVGGHCISVDPYYLIQKAQVYGVLPRIMSAARRLNDGMGDYVANQVIKLMNKKGVLFKENCPDIRNTKIVDIYSTLNEYSSNIVVYDPWADSEKVFREYGIRVINNDIDDLQEKFDAVVLGVAHSQFKNIDVRRFLSHGYGVVYDVKGVLGTEAIDGRL
;
A
#
# COMPACT_ATOMS: atom_id res chain seq x y z
N GLU A 1 29.74 -1.43 -1.51
CA GLU A 1 28.62 -0.47 -1.67
C GLU A 1 27.83 -0.74 -2.97
N ALA A 2 28.49 -0.83 -4.14
CA ALA A 2 27.80 -1.05 -5.41
C ALA A 2 26.91 -2.32 -5.42
N SER A 3 27.36 -3.41 -4.81
CA SER A 3 26.59 -4.67 -4.71
C SER A 3 25.29 -4.49 -3.92
N LYS A 4 25.32 -3.73 -2.82
CA LYS A 4 24.11 -3.44 -2.03
C LYS A 4 23.11 -2.59 -2.81
N ILE A 5 23.61 -1.58 -3.54
CA ILE A 5 22.74 -0.72 -4.36
C ILE A 5 22.09 -1.51 -5.48
N ILE A 6 22.81 -2.45 -6.13
CA ILE A 6 22.26 -3.31 -7.18
C ILE A 6 21.18 -4.22 -6.60
N GLU A 7 21.39 -4.85 -5.45
CA GLU A 7 20.41 -5.70 -4.79
C GLU A 7 19.10 -4.95 -4.53
N ASN A 8 19.17 -3.77 -3.92
CA ASN A 8 18.01 -2.96 -3.60
C ASN A 8 17.32 -2.43 -4.87
N SER A 9 18.10 -2.02 -5.88
CA SER A 9 17.55 -1.54 -7.15
C SER A 9 16.85 -2.66 -7.94
N GLN A 10 17.41 -3.87 -7.94
CA GLN A 10 16.78 -5.04 -8.57
C GLN A 10 15.44 -5.37 -7.88
N ARG A 11 15.43 -5.35 -6.56
CA ARG A 11 14.20 -5.60 -5.78
C ARG A 11 13.14 -4.56 -6.07
N ASP A 12 13.52 -3.29 -6.12
CA ASP A 12 12.62 -2.17 -6.44
C ASP A 12 11.99 -2.31 -7.83
N VAL A 13 12.81 -2.60 -8.85
CA VAL A 13 12.35 -2.82 -10.24
C VAL A 13 11.40 -4.03 -10.32
N ASN A 14 11.74 -5.11 -9.64
CA ASN A 14 10.91 -6.31 -9.63
C ASN A 14 9.56 -6.08 -8.95
N ILE A 15 9.52 -5.33 -7.85
CA ILE A 15 8.26 -4.95 -7.19
C ILE A 15 7.46 -4.01 -8.09
N ALA A 16 8.10 -3.06 -8.78
CA ALA A 16 7.43 -2.19 -9.73
C ALA A 16 6.74 -2.98 -10.84
N PHE A 17 7.41 -4.00 -11.37
CA PHE A 17 6.79 -4.90 -12.35
C PHE A 17 5.54 -5.60 -11.78
N MET A 18 5.61 -6.12 -10.55
CA MET A 18 4.44 -6.73 -9.91
C MET A 18 3.32 -5.72 -9.64
N ASN A 19 3.65 -4.49 -9.29
CA ASN A 19 2.70 -3.40 -9.11
C ASN A 19 2.02 -3.00 -10.42
N GLU A 20 2.76 -2.98 -11.52
CA GLU A 20 2.19 -2.72 -12.85
C GLU A 20 1.22 -3.83 -13.27
N LEU A 21 1.59 -5.09 -13.05
CA LEU A 21 0.71 -6.23 -13.29
C LEU A 21 -0.57 -6.14 -12.45
N ALA A 22 -0.47 -5.77 -11.16
CA ALA A 22 -1.64 -5.60 -10.31
C ALA A 22 -2.59 -4.52 -10.86
N LYS A 23 -2.06 -3.40 -11.36
CA LYS A 23 -2.88 -2.35 -11.99
C LYS A 23 -3.57 -2.84 -13.27
N ILE A 24 -2.86 -3.62 -14.09
CA ILE A 24 -3.39 -4.20 -15.33
C ILE A 24 -4.49 -5.22 -15.00
N PHE A 25 -4.21 -6.16 -14.10
CA PHE A 25 -5.17 -7.22 -13.75
C PHE A 25 -6.41 -6.67 -13.05
N ASN A 26 -6.25 -5.69 -12.15
CA ASN A 26 -7.39 -5.01 -11.55
C ASN A 26 -8.26 -4.31 -12.60
N ALA A 27 -7.68 -3.71 -13.64
CA ALA A 27 -8.44 -3.10 -14.73
C ALA A 27 -9.17 -4.15 -15.58
N MET A 28 -8.63 -5.37 -15.66
CA MET A 28 -9.24 -6.52 -16.36
C MET A 28 -10.25 -7.30 -15.52
N GLY A 29 -10.37 -6.99 -14.22
CA GLY A 29 -11.18 -7.77 -13.27
C GLY A 29 -10.60 -9.15 -12.93
N ILE A 30 -9.27 -9.29 -13.04
CA ILE A 30 -8.51 -10.52 -12.73
C ILE A 30 -7.83 -10.35 -11.38
N ASP A 31 -7.85 -11.37 -10.54
CA ASP A 31 -7.14 -11.35 -9.27
C ASP A 31 -5.63 -11.60 -9.49
N THR A 32 -4.82 -10.64 -9.05
CA THR A 32 -3.36 -10.68 -9.22
C THR A 32 -2.70 -11.85 -8.47
N ASN A 33 -3.21 -12.17 -7.27
CA ASN A 33 -2.62 -13.25 -6.47
C ASN A 33 -2.85 -14.61 -7.11
N ASP A 34 -4.03 -14.83 -7.70
CA ASP A 34 -4.34 -16.08 -8.41
C ASP A 34 -3.42 -16.28 -9.62
N VAL A 35 -3.14 -15.20 -10.36
CA VAL A 35 -2.20 -15.23 -11.49
C VAL A 35 -0.77 -15.54 -11.03
N ILE A 36 -0.32 -14.89 -9.94
CA ILE A 36 1.02 -15.13 -9.36
C ILE A 36 1.14 -16.57 -8.86
N GLU A 37 0.09 -17.10 -8.23
CA GLU A 37 0.08 -18.47 -7.75
C GLU A 37 0.19 -19.47 -8.92
N ALA A 38 -0.60 -19.30 -9.95
CA ALA A 38 -0.53 -20.11 -11.16
C ALA A 38 0.86 -20.03 -11.83
N ALA A 39 1.42 -18.82 -11.98
CA ALA A 39 2.75 -18.61 -12.54
C ALA A 39 3.85 -19.27 -11.69
N SER A 40 3.67 -19.30 -10.37
CA SER A 40 4.62 -19.90 -9.40
C SER A 40 4.79 -21.41 -9.55
N SER A 41 3.96 -22.08 -10.34
CA SER A 41 4.13 -23.48 -10.72
C SER A 41 5.35 -23.72 -11.64
N LYS A 42 5.89 -22.66 -12.24
CA LYS A 42 7.06 -22.73 -13.12
C LYS A 42 8.36 -22.56 -12.31
N TRP A 43 9.30 -23.43 -12.51
CA TRP A 43 10.56 -23.46 -11.76
C TRP A 43 11.42 -22.18 -11.88
N ASN A 44 11.29 -21.46 -12.99
CA ASN A 44 12.05 -20.23 -13.27
C ASN A 44 11.29 -18.94 -12.93
N PHE A 45 10.09 -19.04 -12.37
CA PHE A 45 9.33 -17.86 -11.95
C PHE A 45 9.81 -17.34 -10.59
N ILE A 46 10.21 -16.08 -10.53
CA ILE A 46 10.59 -15.44 -9.27
C ILE A 46 9.32 -14.94 -8.60
N LYS A 47 8.90 -15.64 -7.55
CA LYS A 47 7.68 -15.32 -6.81
C LYS A 47 7.84 -14.06 -5.99
N LEU A 48 7.34 -12.95 -6.51
CA LEU A 48 7.21 -11.67 -5.83
C LEU A 48 5.74 -11.26 -5.80
N LYS A 49 5.40 -10.34 -4.91
CA LYS A 49 4.04 -9.79 -4.79
C LYS A 49 4.04 -8.29 -5.02
N PRO A 50 2.93 -7.72 -5.50
CA PRO A 50 2.75 -6.28 -5.50
C PRO A 50 2.73 -5.74 -4.07
N GLY A 51 3.03 -4.45 -3.91
CA GLY A 51 2.99 -3.83 -2.60
C GLY A 51 3.64 -2.46 -2.56
N LEU A 52 3.50 -1.81 -1.42
CA LEU A 52 4.09 -0.51 -1.17
C LEU A 52 5.60 -0.67 -0.91
N VAL A 53 6.41 0.12 -1.59
CA VAL A 53 7.87 0.13 -1.44
C VAL A 53 8.27 1.34 -0.60
N GLY A 54 8.54 1.09 0.67
CA GLY A 54 9.00 2.09 1.65
C GLY A 54 10.24 1.63 2.41
N GLY A 55 10.68 2.45 3.39
CA GLY A 55 11.84 2.17 4.25
C GLY A 55 13.14 2.82 3.77
N HIS A 56 14.20 2.73 4.58
CA HIS A 56 15.43 3.51 4.39
C HIS A 56 16.32 3.07 3.22
N CYS A 57 16.21 1.84 2.73
CA CYS A 57 17.14 1.33 1.72
C CYS A 57 16.48 1.19 0.34
N ILE A 58 15.39 0.38 0.22
CA ILE A 58 14.82 0.05 -1.08
C ILE A 58 14.20 1.28 -1.76
N SER A 59 13.64 2.21 -0.99
CA SER A 59 13.07 3.44 -1.54
C SER A 59 14.08 4.54 -1.79
N VAL A 60 15.32 4.43 -1.30
CA VAL A 60 16.34 5.49 -1.33
C VAL A 60 17.54 5.12 -2.21
N ASP A 61 18.10 3.91 -2.06
CA ASP A 61 19.31 3.49 -2.79
C ASP A 61 19.15 3.60 -4.33
N PRO A 62 18.00 3.25 -4.95
CA PRO A 62 17.82 3.44 -6.38
C PRO A 62 17.95 4.89 -6.84
N TYR A 63 17.54 5.87 -6.04
CA TYR A 63 17.70 7.28 -6.38
C TYR A 63 19.16 7.72 -6.43
N TYR A 64 19.99 7.24 -5.51
CA TYR A 64 21.44 7.51 -5.55
C TYR A 64 22.07 6.97 -6.83
N LEU A 65 21.68 5.76 -7.25
CA LEU A 65 22.20 5.17 -8.49
C LEU A 65 21.69 5.92 -9.73
N ILE A 66 20.41 6.32 -9.73
CA ILE A 66 19.82 7.15 -10.81
C ILE A 66 20.58 8.47 -10.94
N GLN A 67 20.78 9.17 -9.82
CA GLN A 67 21.52 10.44 -9.80
C GLN A 67 22.95 10.25 -10.28
N LYS A 68 23.62 9.21 -9.77
CA LYS A 68 25.01 8.94 -10.18
C LYS A 68 25.14 8.62 -11.66
N ALA A 69 24.22 7.82 -12.22
CA ALA A 69 24.20 7.52 -13.65
C ALA A 69 24.06 8.79 -14.50
N GLN A 70 23.18 9.70 -14.09
CA GLN A 70 22.98 10.98 -14.79
C GLN A 70 24.25 11.85 -14.80
N VAL A 71 25.02 11.87 -13.70
CA VAL A 71 26.32 12.56 -13.63
C VAL A 71 27.29 12.03 -14.68
N TYR A 72 27.22 10.74 -15.01
CA TYR A 72 28.02 10.11 -16.07
C TYR A 72 27.35 10.13 -17.46
N GLY A 73 26.29 10.90 -17.64
CA GLY A 73 25.59 11.02 -18.94
C GLY A 73 24.73 9.81 -19.32
N VAL A 74 24.47 8.89 -18.38
CA VAL A 74 23.61 7.70 -18.61
C VAL A 74 22.21 7.97 -18.08
N LEU A 75 21.20 7.78 -18.93
CA LEU A 75 19.79 7.91 -18.53
C LEU A 75 19.23 6.54 -18.08
N PRO A 76 19.03 6.31 -16.77
CA PRO A 76 18.59 5.02 -16.23
C PRO A 76 17.06 4.86 -16.35
N ARG A 77 16.56 4.57 -17.56
CA ARG A 77 15.13 4.57 -17.90
C ARG A 77 14.31 3.59 -17.06
N ILE A 78 14.79 2.33 -16.92
CA ILE A 78 14.07 1.26 -16.19
C ILE A 78 13.92 1.63 -14.73
N MET A 79 15.01 1.99 -14.05
CA MET A 79 14.97 2.35 -12.63
C MET A 79 14.11 3.59 -12.38
N SER A 80 14.21 4.60 -13.25
CA SER A 80 13.40 5.82 -13.14
C SER A 80 11.89 5.56 -13.36
N ALA A 81 11.54 4.65 -14.25
CA ALA A 81 10.15 4.24 -14.47
C ALA A 81 9.63 3.43 -13.26
N ALA A 82 10.42 2.49 -12.76
CA ALA A 82 10.09 1.67 -11.60
C ALA A 82 9.82 2.55 -10.36
N ARG A 83 10.70 3.52 -10.08
CA ARG A 83 10.50 4.44 -8.97
C ARG A 83 9.20 5.24 -9.08
N ARG A 84 8.93 5.84 -10.22
CA ARG A 84 7.66 6.58 -10.41
C ARG A 84 6.44 5.71 -10.20
N LEU A 85 6.49 4.45 -10.65
CA LEU A 85 5.39 3.52 -10.46
C LEU A 85 5.21 3.16 -8.98
N ASN A 86 6.30 2.79 -8.30
CA ASN A 86 6.28 2.42 -6.89
C ASN A 86 5.87 3.61 -5.99
N ASP A 87 6.31 4.81 -6.32
CA ASP A 87 5.94 6.02 -5.57
C ASP A 87 4.45 6.34 -5.69
N GLY A 88 3.84 6.11 -6.85
CA GLY A 88 2.42 6.33 -7.07
C GLY A 88 1.48 5.22 -6.55
N MET A 89 2.01 4.18 -5.90
CA MET A 89 1.16 3.06 -5.44
C MET A 89 0.28 3.40 -4.25
N GLY A 90 0.70 4.33 -3.38
CA GLY A 90 -0.14 4.82 -2.28
C GLY A 90 -1.42 5.47 -2.80
N ASP A 91 -1.27 6.41 -3.74
CA ASP A 91 -2.40 7.08 -4.41
C ASP A 91 -3.29 6.09 -5.15
N TYR A 92 -2.68 5.11 -5.83
CA TYR A 92 -3.43 4.08 -6.54
C TYR A 92 -4.33 3.30 -5.58
N VAL A 93 -3.80 2.82 -4.45
CA VAL A 93 -4.57 2.09 -3.43
C VAL A 93 -5.72 2.95 -2.89
N ALA A 94 -5.44 4.19 -2.48
CA ALA A 94 -6.46 5.11 -1.99
C ALA A 94 -7.59 5.31 -3.01
N ASN A 95 -7.22 5.53 -4.27
CA ASN A 95 -8.20 5.68 -5.36
C ASN A 95 -9.03 4.40 -5.61
N GLN A 96 -8.45 3.19 -5.42
CA GLN A 96 -9.24 1.95 -5.51
C GLN A 96 -10.27 1.85 -4.37
N VAL A 97 -9.87 2.21 -3.13
CA VAL A 97 -10.80 2.27 -1.99
C VAL A 97 -11.95 3.23 -2.27
N ILE A 98 -11.64 4.45 -2.73
CA ILE A 98 -12.64 5.48 -3.07
C ILE A 98 -13.61 4.97 -4.16
N LYS A 99 -13.09 4.33 -5.21
CA LYS A 99 -13.92 3.75 -6.28
C LYS A 99 -14.87 2.67 -5.74
N LEU A 100 -14.39 1.80 -4.86
CA LEU A 100 -15.22 0.76 -4.25
C LEU A 100 -16.28 1.37 -3.34
N MET A 101 -15.96 2.38 -2.53
CA MET A 101 -16.91 3.09 -1.70
C MET A 101 -17.98 3.79 -2.54
N ASN A 102 -17.60 4.52 -3.60
CA ASN A 102 -18.54 5.13 -4.54
C ASN A 102 -19.46 4.10 -5.19
N LYS A 103 -18.92 2.95 -5.59
CA LYS A 103 -19.71 1.83 -6.17
C LYS A 103 -20.74 1.28 -5.18
N LYS A 104 -20.42 1.31 -3.89
CA LYS A 104 -21.31 0.87 -2.81
C LYS A 104 -22.24 1.97 -2.29
N GLY A 105 -22.17 3.19 -2.84
CA GLY A 105 -23.03 4.32 -2.46
C GLY A 105 -22.60 5.04 -1.17
N VAL A 106 -21.38 4.85 -0.73
CA VAL A 106 -20.80 5.57 0.41
C VAL A 106 -20.35 6.96 -0.04
N LEU A 107 -20.82 8.02 0.62
CA LEU A 107 -20.54 9.41 0.25
C LEU A 107 -19.43 10.02 1.11
N PHE A 108 -18.52 10.76 0.46
CA PHE A 108 -17.46 11.53 1.12
C PHE A 108 -17.83 13.01 1.27
N LYS A 109 -17.34 13.64 2.34
CA LYS A 109 -17.25 15.11 2.46
C LYS A 109 -15.81 15.55 2.38
N GLU A 110 -15.55 16.63 1.62
CA GLU A 110 -14.24 17.16 1.25
C GLU A 110 -13.49 17.93 2.36
N ASN A 111 -12.15 17.94 2.23
CA ASN A 111 -11.06 18.87 2.64
C ASN A 111 -10.17 18.44 3.81
N CYS A 112 -8.91 18.35 3.67
CA CYS A 112 -7.62 18.90 3.24
C CYS A 112 -6.42 18.42 4.11
N PRO A 113 -5.12 18.91 4.04
CA PRO A 113 -4.03 18.34 3.23
C PRO A 113 -2.81 17.70 3.96
N ASP A 114 -2.05 16.95 3.19
CA ASP A 114 -0.58 16.65 3.08
C ASP A 114 0.29 16.25 4.29
N ILE A 115 0.86 15.02 4.24
CA ILE A 115 2.06 14.59 4.99
C ILE A 115 2.83 13.47 4.24
N ARG A 116 4.17 13.51 4.26
CA ARG A 116 5.10 12.78 3.37
C ARG A 116 5.93 11.69 4.07
N ASN A 117 6.17 10.57 3.35
CA ASN A 117 7.30 9.60 3.37
C ASN A 117 7.17 8.19 3.95
N THR A 118 6.06 7.69 4.45
CA THR A 118 5.78 6.25 4.41
C THR A 118 4.68 6.00 3.39
N LYS A 119 4.74 4.87 2.67
CA LYS A 119 3.73 4.60 1.63
C LYS A 119 2.32 4.36 2.20
N ILE A 120 2.18 4.12 3.49
CA ILE A 120 0.91 4.15 4.24
C ILE A 120 0.45 5.60 4.45
N VAL A 121 1.40 6.51 4.67
CA VAL A 121 1.13 7.96 4.75
C VAL A 121 0.56 8.48 3.44
N ASP A 122 1.04 8.00 2.29
CA ASP A 122 0.47 8.38 0.99
C ASP A 122 -1.00 7.96 0.88
N ILE A 123 -1.34 6.72 1.32
CA ILE A 123 -2.74 6.28 1.40
C ILE A 123 -3.54 7.18 2.34
N TYR A 124 -3.01 7.46 3.54
CA TYR A 124 -3.64 8.35 4.52
C TYR A 124 -3.89 9.74 3.93
N SER A 125 -2.86 10.34 3.31
CA SER A 125 -2.95 11.68 2.73
C SER A 125 -4.01 11.75 1.64
N THR A 126 -3.97 10.80 0.69
CA THR A 126 -4.96 10.77 -0.39
C THR A 126 -6.37 10.53 0.14
N LEU A 127 -6.55 9.62 1.10
CA LEU A 127 -7.88 9.39 1.71
C LEU A 127 -8.33 10.61 2.53
N ASN A 128 -7.42 11.32 3.18
CA ASN A 128 -7.73 12.49 3.98
C ASN A 128 -8.22 13.68 3.11
N GLU A 129 -7.89 13.71 1.83
CA GLU A 129 -8.49 14.67 0.88
C GLU A 129 -10.00 14.44 0.69
N TYR A 130 -10.48 13.22 0.90
CA TYR A 130 -11.87 12.80 0.72
C TYR A 130 -12.62 12.54 2.01
N SER A 131 -11.93 12.36 3.14
CA SER A 131 -12.52 12.00 4.43
C SER A 131 -11.93 12.81 5.57
N SER A 132 -12.79 13.32 6.44
CA SER A 132 -12.40 14.10 7.62
C SER A 132 -12.10 13.24 8.86
N ASN A 133 -12.37 11.94 8.83
CA ASN A 133 -12.20 11.05 9.98
C ASN A 133 -11.47 9.76 9.59
N ILE A 134 -10.13 9.80 9.64
CA ILE A 134 -9.28 8.63 9.42
C ILE A 134 -8.65 8.25 10.75
N VAL A 135 -8.87 7.01 11.16
CA VAL A 135 -8.22 6.38 12.31
C VAL A 135 -7.11 5.47 11.81
N VAL A 136 -5.91 5.64 12.33
CA VAL A 136 -4.76 4.78 12.05
C VAL A 136 -4.50 3.92 13.28
N TYR A 137 -4.53 2.61 13.08
CA TYR A 137 -4.22 1.63 14.11
C TYR A 137 -2.94 0.86 13.74
N ASP A 138 -1.96 0.86 14.63
CA ASP A 138 -0.75 0.04 14.51
C ASP A 138 -0.24 -0.32 15.92
N PRO A 139 -0.25 -1.61 16.29
CA PRO A 139 0.13 -2.04 17.65
C PRO A 139 1.63 -1.94 17.93
N TRP A 140 2.47 -1.72 16.91
CA TRP A 140 3.93 -1.69 17.00
C TRP A 140 4.53 -0.32 16.77
N ALA A 141 3.78 0.60 16.16
CA ALA A 141 4.29 1.93 15.85
C ALA A 141 4.48 2.75 17.14
N ASP A 142 5.56 3.52 17.19
CA ASP A 142 5.76 4.55 18.22
C ASP A 142 4.87 5.77 17.86
N SER A 143 3.74 5.90 18.55
CA SER A 143 2.73 6.93 18.22
C SER A 143 3.27 8.36 18.39
N GLU A 144 4.19 8.60 19.32
CA GLU A 144 4.81 9.93 19.50
C GLU A 144 5.77 10.25 18.33
N LYS A 145 6.56 9.28 17.87
CA LYS A 145 7.43 9.48 16.71
C LYS A 145 6.62 9.70 15.44
N VAL A 146 5.60 8.88 15.19
CA VAL A 146 4.71 9.05 14.03
C VAL A 146 4.05 10.41 14.06
N PHE A 147 3.58 10.85 15.22
CA PHE A 147 2.97 12.17 15.33
C PHE A 147 3.97 13.31 15.08
N ARG A 148 5.20 13.22 15.60
CA ARG A 148 6.25 14.24 15.37
C ARG A 148 6.69 14.32 13.91
N GLU A 149 6.78 13.16 13.24
CA GLU A 149 7.28 13.08 11.85
C GLU A 149 6.19 13.35 10.82
N TYR A 150 4.97 12.85 11.07
CA TYR A 150 3.89 12.86 10.08
C TYR A 150 2.63 13.59 10.54
N GLY A 151 2.52 14.04 11.79
CA GLY A 151 1.32 14.65 12.35
C GLY A 151 0.12 13.68 12.50
N ILE A 152 0.35 12.38 12.25
CA ILE A 152 -0.68 11.35 12.29
C ILE A 152 -0.74 10.77 13.70
N ARG A 153 -1.94 10.72 14.28
CA ARG A 153 -2.19 10.04 15.54
C ARG A 153 -2.43 8.55 15.27
N VAL A 154 -1.65 7.69 15.93
CA VAL A 154 -1.76 6.23 15.84
C VAL A 154 -2.32 5.69 17.15
N ILE A 155 -3.32 4.83 17.04
CA ILE A 155 -3.87 4.08 18.18
C ILE A 155 -3.07 2.78 18.32
N ASN A 156 -2.63 2.49 19.55
CA ASN A 156 -1.82 1.30 19.88
C ASN A 156 -2.48 0.38 20.92
N ASN A 157 -3.67 0.74 21.42
CA ASN A 157 -4.42 -0.04 22.41
C ASN A 157 -4.81 -1.42 21.85
N ASP A 158 -5.43 -2.25 22.68
CA ASP A 158 -6.02 -3.47 22.13
C ASP A 158 -7.05 -3.12 21.06
N ILE A 159 -6.98 -3.80 19.91
CA ILE A 159 -7.90 -3.56 18.81
C ILE A 159 -9.35 -3.88 19.18
N ASP A 160 -9.54 -4.73 20.19
CA ASP A 160 -10.87 -5.07 20.71
C ASP A 160 -11.51 -3.93 21.49
N ASP A 161 -10.71 -2.96 21.96
CA ASP A 161 -11.20 -1.73 22.60
C ASP A 161 -11.73 -0.70 21.59
N LEU A 162 -11.47 -0.89 20.29
CA LEU A 162 -11.93 0.01 19.24
C LEU A 162 -13.42 -0.17 18.99
N GLN A 163 -14.23 0.74 19.56
CA GLN A 163 -15.70 0.72 19.46
C GLN A 163 -16.21 1.49 18.21
N GLU A 164 -15.36 2.28 17.59
CA GLU A 164 -15.73 3.07 16.42
C GLU A 164 -16.01 2.19 15.22
N LYS A 165 -16.91 2.66 14.35
CA LYS A 165 -17.30 2.00 13.11
C LYS A 165 -16.95 2.89 11.92
N PHE A 166 -16.53 2.27 10.82
CA PHE A 166 -15.97 2.93 9.66
C PHE A 166 -16.71 2.55 8.38
N ASP A 167 -16.68 3.43 7.41
CA ASP A 167 -17.22 3.16 6.07
C ASP A 167 -16.23 2.33 5.22
N ALA A 168 -14.94 2.37 5.57
CA ALA A 168 -13.92 1.53 4.96
C ALA A 168 -12.85 1.12 5.98
N VAL A 169 -12.29 -0.06 5.75
CA VAL A 169 -11.10 -0.58 6.45
C VAL A 169 -10.02 -0.90 5.42
N VAL A 170 -8.82 -0.37 5.62
CA VAL A 170 -7.67 -0.63 4.74
C VAL A 170 -6.58 -1.36 5.53
N LEU A 171 -6.27 -2.59 5.13
CA LEU A 171 -5.18 -3.35 5.72
C LEU A 171 -3.87 -3.02 4.98
N GLY A 172 -3.09 -2.10 5.54
CA GLY A 172 -1.85 -1.60 4.93
C GLY A 172 -0.62 -2.46 5.25
N VAL A 173 -0.62 -3.21 6.36
CA VAL A 173 0.49 -4.02 6.86
C VAL A 173 0.03 -5.42 7.26
N ALA A 174 0.91 -6.41 7.14
CA ALA A 174 0.60 -7.83 7.36
C ALA A 174 1.05 -8.33 8.75
N HIS A 175 0.73 -7.60 9.83
CA HIS A 175 1.04 -8.09 11.17
C HIS A 175 0.33 -9.41 11.45
N SER A 176 1.01 -10.32 12.18
CA SER A 176 0.50 -11.67 12.44
C SER A 176 -0.87 -11.66 13.12
N GLN A 177 -1.10 -10.69 14.01
CA GLN A 177 -2.36 -10.52 14.73
C GLN A 177 -3.55 -10.12 13.83
N PHE A 178 -3.30 -9.58 12.62
CA PHE A 178 -4.36 -9.23 11.69
C PHE A 178 -4.87 -10.39 10.83
N LYS A 179 -4.12 -11.51 10.77
CA LYS A 179 -4.49 -12.66 9.94
C LYS A 179 -5.80 -13.33 10.33
N ASN A 180 -6.15 -13.28 11.62
CA ASN A 180 -7.32 -13.96 12.17
C ASN A 180 -8.40 -13.00 12.67
N ILE A 181 -8.26 -11.70 12.38
CA ILE A 181 -9.21 -10.69 12.84
C ILE A 181 -10.41 -10.65 11.88
N ASP A 182 -11.61 -10.58 12.44
CA ASP A 182 -12.80 -10.22 11.68
C ASP A 182 -12.79 -8.71 11.41
N VAL A 183 -12.19 -8.31 10.27
CA VAL A 183 -12.09 -6.90 9.88
C VAL A 183 -13.45 -6.27 9.57
N ARG A 184 -14.46 -7.09 9.19
CA ARG A 184 -15.79 -6.59 8.89
C ARG A 184 -16.54 -6.12 10.13
N ARG A 185 -16.14 -6.54 11.32
CA ARG A 185 -16.72 -6.05 12.58
C ARG A 185 -16.52 -4.55 12.80
N PHE A 186 -15.53 -3.93 12.14
CA PHE A 186 -15.29 -2.49 12.23
C PHE A 186 -16.10 -1.66 11.23
N LEU A 187 -16.84 -2.28 10.33
CA LEU A 187 -17.67 -1.56 9.38
C LEU A 187 -18.95 -1.03 10.04
N SER A 188 -19.30 0.22 9.72
CA SER A 188 -20.53 0.89 10.20
C SER A 188 -21.79 0.26 9.58
N HIS A 189 -21.66 -0.26 8.36
CA HIS A 189 -22.75 -0.86 7.59
C HIS A 189 -22.29 -2.11 6.87
N GLY A 190 -23.22 -3.02 6.58
CA GLY A 190 -22.92 -4.26 5.86
C GLY A 190 -22.37 -4.06 4.43
N TYR A 191 -22.47 -2.85 3.89
CA TYR A 191 -21.93 -2.47 2.58
C TYR A 191 -20.63 -1.65 2.64
N GLY A 192 -20.02 -1.51 3.80
CA GLY A 192 -18.69 -0.89 3.94
C GLY A 192 -17.61 -1.63 3.13
N VAL A 193 -16.47 -0.99 2.92
CA VAL A 193 -15.38 -1.49 2.08
C VAL A 193 -14.24 -2.04 2.93
N VAL A 194 -13.74 -3.24 2.58
CA VAL A 194 -12.49 -3.79 3.09
C VAL A 194 -11.49 -3.91 1.93
N TYR A 195 -10.35 -3.24 2.04
CA TYR A 195 -9.28 -3.30 1.05
C TYR A 195 -7.99 -3.84 1.66
N ASP A 196 -7.48 -4.95 1.10
CA ASP A 196 -6.27 -5.62 1.60
C ASP A 196 -5.06 -5.34 0.71
N VAL A 197 -4.19 -4.42 1.13
CA VAL A 197 -2.95 -4.05 0.39
C VAL A 197 -1.93 -5.20 0.37
N LYS A 198 -2.00 -6.12 1.34
CA LYS A 198 -1.02 -7.19 1.52
C LYS A 198 -1.46 -8.56 1.02
N GLY A 199 -2.74 -8.72 0.70
CA GLY A 199 -3.31 -9.98 0.23
C GLY A 199 -3.15 -11.10 1.27
N VAL A 200 -3.46 -10.82 2.54
CA VAL A 200 -3.35 -11.78 3.66
C VAL A 200 -4.68 -12.23 4.21
N LEU A 201 -5.76 -11.51 3.90
CA LEU A 201 -7.12 -11.87 4.30
C LEU A 201 -7.75 -12.83 3.28
N GLY A 202 -8.73 -13.59 3.74
CA GLY A 202 -9.57 -14.43 2.87
C GLY A 202 -10.41 -13.58 1.89
N THR A 203 -10.65 -14.11 0.71
CA THR A 203 -11.39 -13.40 -0.36
C THR A 203 -12.82 -13.05 0.03
N GLU A 204 -13.43 -13.80 0.92
CA GLU A 204 -14.78 -13.54 1.45
C GLU A 204 -14.84 -12.33 2.41
N ALA A 205 -13.71 -11.97 3.01
CA ALA A 205 -13.62 -10.86 3.96
C ALA A 205 -13.35 -9.50 3.29
N ILE A 206 -12.96 -9.48 2.01
CA ILE A 206 -12.47 -8.29 1.32
C ILE A 206 -13.36 -7.89 0.14
N ASP A 207 -13.24 -6.63 -0.27
CA ASP A 207 -13.89 -6.07 -1.45
C ASP A 207 -12.89 -5.77 -2.57
N GLY A 208 -11.60 -5.71 -2.22
CA GLY A 208 -10.51 -5.55 -3.16
C GLY A 208 -9.15 -5.77 -2.51
N ARG A 209 -8.15 -6.06 -3.33
CA ARG A 209 -6.74 -6.18 -2.93
C ARG A 209 -5.78 -5.78 -4.07
N LEU A 210 -4.49 -5.57 -3.74
CA LEU A 210 -3.44 -5.39 -4.74
C LEU A 210 -3.07 -6.70 -5.43
#